data_9949edf5601e73438b887595a733a9ec
#
_entry.id   9949edf5601e73438b887595a733a9ec
#
_cell.length_a   1.000
_cell.length_b   1.000
_cell.length_c   1.000
_cell.angle_alpha   90.00
_cell.angle_beta   90.00
_cell.angle_gamma   90.00
#
_symmetry.space_group_name_H-M   'P 1'
#
loop_
_entity.id
_entity.type
_entity.pdbx_description
1 polymer ?
#
loop_
_entity_poly.entity_id
_entity_poly.type
_entity_poly.pdbx_seq_one_letter_code
_entity_poly.pdbx_strand_id
1 'polypeptide(L)'
;MVLHNIPPLYCEKSETLILGSFPSVKSREAEFFYGHPQNRFWRVLAGVFSAPVPETVEQKKKLVLENRLALWDVIAECEITGSADTSIKNVKPNDIAGIIEKTAVSRIFVNGKTAEKYYIRYIEKTVGQKAVCLPSTSPANAAWSLERLINAWQVIK
;
A
#
# COMPACT_ATOMS: atom_id res chain seq x y z
N MET A 1 19.36 10.29 -0.94
CA MET A 1 18.41 9.25 -0.49
C MET A 1 17.15 9.88 0.06
N VAL A 2 16.02 9.35 -0.32
CA VAL A 2 14.71 9.79 0.19
C VAL A 2 14.23 8.75 1.19
N LEU A 3 13.79 9.21 2.37
CA LEU A 3 13.32 8.35 3.44
C LEU A 3 11.80 8.21 3.41
N HIS A 4 11.34 7.01 3.73
CA HIS A 4 9.92 6.75 4.00
C HIS A 4 9.58 7.36 5.36
N ASN A 5 8.69 8.34 5.35
CA ASN A 5 8.35 9.10 6.57
C ASN A 5 6.95 8.76 7.12
N ILE A 6 6.33 7.71 6.62
CA ILE A 6 4.98 7.32 7.02
C ILE A 6 5.07 6.03 7.85
N PRO A 7 4.66 6.06 9.13
CA PRO A 7 4.67 4.84 9.94
C PRO A 7 3.62 3.84 9.43
N PRO A 8 3.83 2.54 9.66
CA PRO A 8 2.84 1.54 9.26
C PRO A 8 1.53 1.74 10.00
N LEU A 9 0.43 1.49 9.32
CA LEU A 9 -0.91 1.57 9.89
C LEU A 9 -1.43 0.16 10.13
N TYR A 10 -1.57 -0.26 11.38
CA TYR A 10 -2.07 -1.58 11.73
C TYR A 10 -2.57 -1.62 13.18
N CYS A 11 -3.28 -2.69 13.51
CA CYS A 11 -3.56 -3.08 14.89
C CYS A 11 -3.32 -4.58 15.04
N GLU A 12 -3.34 -5.09 16.26
CA GLU A 12 -3.11 -6.50 16.52
C GLU A 12 -4.07 -7.44 15.78
N LYS A 13 -5.27 -6.96 15.47
CA LYS A 13 -6.30 -7.71 14.77
C LYS A 13 -6.22 -7.63 13.26
N SER A 14 -5.28 -6.86 12.70
CA SER A 14 -5.11 -6.77 11.25
C SER A 14 -4.82 -8.16 10.66
N GLU A 15 -5.54 -8.54 9.62
CA GLU A 15 -5.44 -9.85 8.98
C GLU A 15 -4.88 -9.78 7.57
N THR A 16 -5.03 -8.64 6.92
CA THR A 16 -4.65 -8.42 5.52
C THR A 16 -3.73 -7.22 5.42
N LEU A 17 -2.52 -7.45 4.90
CA LEU A 17 -1.54 -6.38 4.69
C LEU A 17 -1.52 -5.99 3.21
N ILE A 18 -1.62 -4.69 2.96
CA ILE A 18 -1.52 -4.11 1.62
C ILE A 18 -0.25 -3.27 1.57
N LEU A 19 0.63 -3.59 0.64
CA LEU A 19 1.92 -2.91 0.47
C LEU A 19 1.97 -2.15 -0.85
N GLY A 20 2.31 -0.86 -0.77
CA GLY A 20 2.76 -0.11 -1.93
C GLY A 20 4.27 -0.23 -2.11
N SER A 21 4.82 0.46 -3.11
CA SER A 21 6.26 0.51 -3.33
C SER A 21 6.94 1.55 -2.46
N PHE A 22 6.67 2.82 -2.72
CA PHE A 22 7.21 3.96 -2.00
C PHE A 22 6.21 5.13 -2.10
N PRO A 23 6.07 5.97 -1.06
CA PRO A 23 5.07 7.04 -1.10
C PRO A 23 5.41 8.11 -2.14
N SER A 24 4.38 8.63 -2.80
CA SER A 24 4.51 9.77 -3.71
C SER A 24 4.97 11.03 -2.98
N VAL A 25 5.38 12.05 -3.74
CA VAL A 25 5.73 13.36 -3.16
C VAL A 25 4.58 13.89 -2.32
N LYS A 26 3.34 13.83 -2.81
CA LYS A 26 2.14 14.29 -2.08
C LYS A 26 1.90 13.51 -0.80
N SER A 27 2.13 12.19 -0.81
CA SER A 27 2.01 11.36 0.39
C SER A 27 3.08 11.71 1.42
N ARG A 28 4.31 11.95 0.98
CA ARG A 28 5.40 12.37 1.88
C ARG A 28 5.14 13.74 2.49
N GLU A 29 4.59 14.68 1.72
CA GLU A 29 4.20 15.99 2.22
C GLU A 29 3.07 15.90 3.26
N ALA A 30 2.08 15.06 3.00
CA ALA A 30 0.95 14.83 3.90
C ALA A 30 1.30 13.90 5.08
N GLU A 31 2.43 13.20 5.01
CA GLU A 31 2.83 12.17 5.97
C GLU A 31 1.77 11.08 6.16
N PHE A 32 1.05 10.75 5.08
CA PHE A 32 0.05 9.70 5.10
C PHE A 32 -0.12 9.04 3.71
N PHE A 33 -0.65 7.80 3.73
CA PHE A 33 -0.75 6.94 2.55
C PHE A 33 -1.67 7.50 1.46
N TYR A 34 -1.25 7.33 0.21
CA TYR A 34 -2.05 7.62 -0.97
C TYR A 34 -2.65 9.03 -0.95
N GLY A 35 -1.81 10.01 -0.64
CA GLY A 35 -2.22 11.42 -0.49
C GLY A 35 -2.37 12.17 -1.80
N HIS A 36 -1.90 11.62 -2.94
CA HIS A 36 -2.08 12.27 -4.23
C HIS A 36 -3.57 12.27 -4.59
N PRO A 37 -4.16 13.43 -4.94
CA PRO A 37 -5.61 13.53 -5.15
C PRO A 37 -6.14 12.66 -6.30
N GLN A 38 -5.29 12.31 -7.26
CA GLN A 38 -5.68 11.44 -8.37
C GLN A 38 -5.45 9.95 -8.10
N ASN A 39 -4.82 9.58 -6.98
CA ASN A 39 -4.72 8.18 -6.61
C ASN A 39 -6.08 7.66 -6.16
N ARG A 40 -6.48 6.52 -6.68
CA ARG A 40 -7.82 5.97 -6.46
C ARG A 40 -7.92 5.03 -5.26
N PHE A 41 -6.85 4.86 -4.49
CA PHE A 41 -6.80 3.89 -3.39
C PHE A 41 -7.99 4.01 -2.42
N TRP A 42 -8.24 5.21 -1.92
CA TRP A 42 -9.31 5.43 -0.94
C TRP A 42 -10.71 5.23 -1.52
N ARG A 43 -10.90 5.60 -2.79
CA ARG A 43 -12.14 5.34 -3.51
C ARG A 43 -12.34 3.84 -3.76
N VAL A 44 -11.24 3.12 -4.04
CA VAL A 44 -11.29 1.66 -4.22
C VAL A 44 -11.69 0.98 -2.90
N LEU A 45 -11.05 1.33 -1.79
CA LEU A 45 -11.41 0.75 -0.49
C LEU A 45 -12.86 1.04 -0.12
N ALA A 46 -13.31 2.27 -0.32
CA ALA A 46 -14.71 2.63 -0.06
C ALA A 46 -15.67 1.78 -0.88
N GLY A 47 -15.37 1.56 -2.15
CA GLY A 47 -16.18 0.71 -3.03
C GLY A 47 -16.18 -0.75 -2.62
N VAL A 48 -15.03 -1.30 -2.24
CA VAL A 48 -14.90 -2.68 -1.78
C VAL A 48 -15.71 -2.93 -0.51
N PHE A 49 -15.67 -2.02 0.45
CA PHE A 49 -16.33 -2.18 1.74
C PHE A 49 -17.67 -1.49 1.84
N SER A 50 -18.21 -0.99 0.73
CA SER A 50 -19.51 -0.30 0.68
C SER A 50 -19.62 0.82 1.72
N ALA A 51 -18.57 1.61 1.84
CA ALA A 51 -18.43 2.71 2.79
C ALA A 51 -18.34 4.06 2.06
N PRO A 52 -18.64 5.18 2.76
CA PRO A 52 -18.34 6.51 2.22
C PRO A 52 -16.85 6.69 1.96
N VAL A 53 -16.50 7.47 0.94
CA VAL A 53 -15.08 7.76 0.66
C VAL A 53 -14.50 8.58 1.82
N PRO A 54 -13.45 8.10 2.49
CA PRO A 54 -12.87 8.84 3.60
C PRO A 54 -12.15 10.11 3.11
N GLU A 55 -12.33 11.21 3.84
CA GLU A 55 -11.73 12.50 3.49
C GLU A 55 -10.61 12.91 4.45
N THR A 56 -10.74 12.57 5.73
CA THR A 56 -9.74 12.91 6.74
C THR A 56 -8.83 11.72 7.04
N VAL A 57 -7.65 12.01 7.62
CA VAL A 57 -6.73 10.95 8.07
C VAL A 57 -7.42 10.02 9.08
N GLU A 58 -8.21 10.56 9.99
CA GLU A 58 -8.94 9.77 10.97
C GLU A 58 -9.95 8.82 10.32
N GLN A 59 -10.69 9.31 9.33
CA GLN A 59 -11.63 8.49 8.58
C GLN A 59 -10.92 7.39 7.79
N LYS A 60 -9.78 7.71 7.21
CA LYS A 60 -8.94 6.74 6.49
C LYS A 60 -8.43 5.64 7.42
N LYS A 61 -7.89 6.00 8.57
CA LYS A 61 -7.44 5.04 9.58
C LYS A 61 -8.58 4.14 10.05
N LYS A 62 -9.75 4.71 10.30
CA LYS A 62 -10.93 3.97 10.71
C LYS A 62 -11.35 2.93 9.66
N LEU A 63 -11.41 3.34 8.39
CA LEU A 63 -11.78 2.44 7.30
C LEU A 63 -10.81 1.25 7.21
N VAL A 64 -9.52 1.49 7.35
CA VAL A 64 -8.49 0.45 7.31
C VAL A 64 -8.61 -0.49 8.51
N LEU A 65 -8.62 0.05 9.70
CA LEU A 65 -8.55 -0.75 10.92
C LEU A 65 -9.84 -1.51 11.22
N GLU A 66 -11.00 -0.93 10.96
CA GLU A 66 -12.29 -1.61 11.14
C GLU A 66 -12.46 -2.80 10.20
N ASN A 67 -11.81 -2.77 9.03
CA ASN A 67 -11.84 -3.86 8.07
C ASN A 67 -10.65 -4.81 8.20
N ARG A 68 -9.93 -4.74 9.31
CA ARG A 68 -8.80 -5.61 9.65
C ARG A 68 -7.67 -5.57 8.62
N LEU A 69 -7.48 -4.41 8.00
CA LEU A 69 -6.39 -4.16 7.07
C LEU A 69 -5.18 -3.58 7.81
N ALA A 70 -4.02 -3.72 7.17
CA ALA A 70 -2.80 -3.03 7.54
C ALA A 70 -2.20 -2.43 6.28
N LEU A 71 -1.58 -1.27 6.39
CA LEU A 71 -0.96 -0.57 5.27
C LEU A 71 0.49 -0.24 5.57
N TRP A 72 1.34 -0.47 4.59
CA TRP A 72 2.69 0.10 4.54
C TRP A 72 3.20 0.07 3.11
N ASP A 73 4.51 0.28 2.95
CA ASP A 73 5.21 0.18 1.66
C ASP A 73 6.42 -0.74 1.81
N VAL A 74 6.84 -1.35 0.72
CA VAL A 74 7.99 -2.25 0.71
C VAL A 74 9.28 -1.51 1.01
N ILE A 75 9.43 -0.27 0.53
CA ILE A 75 10.69 0.47 0.53
C ILE A 75 10.77 1.45 1.70
N ALA A 76 11.84 1.33 2.52
CA ALA A 76 12.12 2.24 3.62
C ALA A 76 12.88 3.49 3.17
N GLU A 77 13.81 3.35 2.24
CA GLU A 77 14.52 4.47 1.62
C GLU A 77 15.05 4.08 0.25
N CYS A 78 15.18 5.05 -0.62
CA CYS A 78 15.70 4.85 -1.96
C CYS A 78 16.12 6.18 -2.58
N GLU A 79 16.79 6.10 -3.72
CA GLU A 79 16.95 7.23 -4.63
C GLU A 79 15.74 7.23 -5.55
N ILE A 80 15.09 8.38 -5.69
CA ILE A 80 13.91 8.54 -6.55
C ILE A 80 13.83 9.98 -7.04
N THR A 81 13.38 10.16 -8.28
CA THR A 81 13.09 11.48 -8.85
C THR A 81 11.58 11.72 -8.80
N GLY A 82 11.15 12.64 -7.94
CA GLY A 82 9.72 12.91 -7.74
C GLY A 82 8.97 11.68 -7.25
N SER A 83 7.98 11.24 -8.02
CA SER A 83 7.17 10.05 -7.75
C SER A 83 7.33 8.97 -8.84
N ALA A 84 8.36 9.08 -9.69
CA ALA A 84 8.54 8.19 -10.84
C ALA A 84 9.12 6.84 -10.42
N ASP A 85 8.31 5.79 -10.46
CA ASP A 85 8.71 4.42 -10.12
C ASP A 85 9.93 3.95 -10.91
N THR A 86 10.06 4.35 -12.18
CA THR A 86 11.19 3.98 -13.03
C THR A 86 12.52 4.58 -12.58
N SER A 87 12.49 5.61 -11.74
CA SER A 87 13.69 6.28 -11.22
C SER A 87 14.21 5.67 -9.90
N ILE A 88 13.49 4.69 -9.34
CA ILE A 88 13.86 4.09 -8.05
C ILE A 88 15.18 3.33 -8.16
N LYS A 89 16.12 3.64 -7.26
CA LYS A 89 17.45 3.01 -7.16
C LYS A 89 17.88 2.92 -5.70
N ASN A 90 18.82 2.01 -5.42
CA ASN A 90 19.44 1.86 -4.10
C ASN A 90 18.42 1.68 -2.98
N VAL A 91 17.57 0.67 -3.14
CA VAL A 91 16.45 0.37 -2.26
C VAL A 91 16.92 -0.27 -0.96
N LYS A 92 16.39 0.23 0.16
CA LYS A 92 16.42 -0.47 1.46
C LYS A 92 14.99 -0.81 1.85
N PRO A 93 14.68 -2.08 2.16
CA PRO A 93 13.31 -2.47 2.46
C PRO A 93 12.89 -2.11 3.88
N ASN A 94 11.58 -1.95 4.09
CA ASN A 94 10.98 -1.88 5.41
C ASN A 94 10.94 -3.27 6.07
N ASP A 95 10.87 -3.28 7.40
CA ASP A 95 10.76 -4.51 8.17
C ASP A 95 9.33 -5.05 8.18
N ILE A 96 8.95 -5.70 7.09
CA ILE A 96 7.61 -6.27 6.94
C ILE A 96 7.41 -7.47 7.88
N ALA A 97 8.45 -8.27 8.09
CA ALA A 97 8.38 -9.41 9.01
C ALA A 97 7.98 -8.98 10.41
N GLY A 98 8.49 -7.83 10.88
CA GLY A 98 8.14 -7.29 12.19
C GLY A 98 6.66 -6.97 12.34
N ILE A 99 6.01 -6.49 11.29
CA ILE A 99 4.57 -6.23 11.32
C ILE A 99 3.79 -7.53 11.39
N ILE A 100 4.18 -8.52 10.61
CA ILE A 100 3.51 -9.83 10.60
C ILE A 100 3.57 -10.48 11.97
N GLU A 101 4.70 -10.38 12.66
CA GLU A 101 4.87 -10.93 14.01
C GLU A 101 3.96 -10.28 15.06
N LYS A 102 3.62 -9.00 14.86
CA LYS A 102 2.82 -8.21 15.83
C LYS A 102 1.32 -8.24 15.55
N THR A 103 0.88 -8.90 14.49
CA THR A 103 -0.51 -8.85 14.02
C THR A 103 -1.02 -10.24 13.71
N ALA A 104 -2.30 -10.33 13.33
CA ALA A 104 -2.92 -11.55 12.81
C ALA A 104 -2.81 -11.66 11.27
N VAL A 105 -1.93 -10.90 10.64
CA VAL A 105 -1.77 -10.89 9.18
C VAL A 105 -1.44 -12.27 8.65
N SER A 106 -2.29 -12.77 7.75
CA SER A 106 -2.10 -14.03 7.04
C SER A 106 -2.16 -13.87 5.52
N ARG A 107 -2.62 -12.72 5.04
CA ARG A 107 -2.72 -12.43 3.61
C ARG A 107 -1.95 -11.15 3.29
N ILE A 108 -1.17 -11.21 2.20
CA ILE A 108 -0.35 -10.08 1.76
C ILE A 108 -0.70 -9.75 0.31
N PHE A 109 -1.03 -8.50 0.06
CA PHE A 109 -1.30 -7.97 -1.27
C PHE A 109 -0.32 -6.85 -1.58
N VAL A 110 0.07 -6.72 -2.84
CA VAL A 110 0.91 -5.62 -3.31
C VAL A 110 0.14 -4.79 -4.34
N ASN A 111 0.21 -3.48 -4.18
CA ASN A 111 -0.50 -2.53 -5.01
C ASN A 111 0.34 -2.19 -6.25
N GLY A 112 0.15 -2.97 -7.30
CA GLY A 112 0.82 -2.77 -8.57
C GLY A 112 2.12 -3.55 -8.74
N LYS A 113 2.62 -3.56 -9.97
CA LYS A 113 3.78 -4.39 -10.35
C LYS A 113 5.11 -3.90 -9.79
N THR A 114 5.25 -2.60 -9.56
CA THR A 114 6.47 -2.08 -8.94
C THR A 114 6.60 -2.57 -7.50
N ALA A 115 5.51 -2.52 -6.74
CA ALA A 115 5.48 -3.07 -5.39
C ALA A 115 5.75 -4.58 -5.40
N GLU A 116 5.16 -5.32 -6.33
CA GLU A 116 5.41 -6.75 -6.49
C GLU A 116 6.89 -7.06 -6.74
N LYS A 117 7.51 -6.34 -7.65
CA LYS A 117 8.93 -6.52 -8.01
C LYS A 117 9.82 -6.40 -6.78
N TYR A 118 9.64 -5.36 -5.98
CA TYR A 118 10.47 -5.11 -4.81
C TYR A 118 10.11 -6.03 -3.65
N TYR A 119 8.84 -6.43 -3.53
CA TYR A 119 8.44 -7.43 -2.56
C TYR A 119 9.14 -8.77 -2.81
N ILE A 120 9.11 -9.25 -4.04
CA ILE A 120 9.77 -10.51 -4.42
C ILE A 120 11.27 -10.43 -4.17
N ARG A 121 11.88 -9.31 -4.51
CA ARG A 121 13.32 -9.14 -4.41
C ARG A 121 13.83 -9.04 -2.97
N TYR A 122 13.10 -8.32 -2.10
CA TYR A 122 13.62 -7.95 -0.78
C TYR A 122 12.85 -8.52 0.42
N ILE A 123 11.61 -8.91 0.24
CA ILE A 123 10.71 -9.25 1.36
C ILE A 123 10.33 -10.73 1.37
N GLU A 124 10.00 -11.30 0.22
CA GLU A 124 9.38 -12.62 0.12
C GLU A 124 10.16 -13.72 0.85
N LYS A 125 11.48 -13.76 0.68
CA LYS A 125 12.32 -14.78 1.33
C LYS A 125 12.36 -14.64 2.84
N THR A 126 12.40 -13.38 3.32
CA THR A 126 12.47 -13.08 4.76
C THR A 126 11.16 -13.45 5.44
N VAL A 127 10.04 -13.16 4.80
CA VAL A 127 8.69 -13.44 5.32
C VAL A 127 8.29 -14.89 5.09
N GLY A 128 8.77 -15.50 4.01
CA GLY A 128 8.41 -16.88 3.65
C GLY A 128 7.00 -17.01 3.09
N GLN A 129 6.45 -15.93 2.53
CA GLN A 129 5.09 -15.90 1.99
C GLN A 129 5.03 -15.10 0.70
N LYS A 130 4.31 -15.63 -0.29
CA LYS A 130 4.04 -14.90 -1.54
C LYS A 130 2.95 -13.86 -1.31
N ALA A 131 3.03 -12.76 -2.06
CA ALA A 131 1.99 -11.75 -2.09
C ALA A 131 1.17 -11.89 -3.37
N VAL A 132 -0.09 -11.49 -3.30
CA VAL A 132 -0.95 -11.40 -4.49
C VAL A 132 -0.86 -9.98 -5.04
N CYS A 133 -0.54 -9.86 -6.34
CA CYS A 133 -0.45 -8.56 -7.01
C CYS A 133 -1.84 -8.09 -7.44
N LEU A 134 -2.20 -6.89 -7.02
CA LEU A 134 -3.43 -6.22 -7.44
C LEU A 134 -3.12 -5.12 -8.46
N PRO A 135 -4.06 -4.81 -9.35
CA PRO A 135 -3.86 -3.70 -10.28
C PRO A 135 -3.66 -2.39 -9.51
N SER A 136 -2.69 -1.59 -9.96
CA SER A 136 -2.31 -0.36 -9.28
C SER A 136 -3.44 0.66 -9.23
N THR A 137 -3.60 1.31 -8.06
CA THR A 137 -4.51 2.43 -7.88
C THR A 137 -3.93 3.76 -8.36
N SER A 138 -2.66 3.78 -8.75
CA SER A 138 -1.96 4.97 -9.27
C SER A 138 -2.65 5.55 -10.49
N PRO A 139 -2.68 6.89 -10.63
CA PRO A 139 -3.17 7.52 -11.87
C PRO A 139 -2.36 7.12 -13.10
N ALA A 140 -1.12 6.66 -12.94
CA ALA A 140 -0.31 6.13 -14.04
C ALA A 140 -0.92 4.87 -14.67
N ASN A 141 -1.78 4.13 -13.95
CA ASN A 141 -2.51 2.98 -14.45
C ASN A 141 -3.85 3.41 -15.08
N ALA A 142 -3.79 4.32 -16.03
CA ALA A 142 -4.97 4.98 -16.59
C ALA A 142 -5.93 4.06 -17.35
N ALA A 143 -5.44 2.91 -17.84
CA ALA A 143 -6.26 1.93 -18.57
C ALA A 143 -7.31 1.26 -17.68
N TRP A 144 -7.12 1.27 -16.36
CA TRP A 144 -8.07 0.69 -15.41
C TRP A 144 -9.05 1.75 -14.92
N SER A 145 -10.35 1.51 -15.10
CA SER A 145 -11.40 2.35 -14.53
C SER A 145 -11.52 2.10 -13.02
N LEU A 146 -12.14 3.02 -12.31
CA LEU A 146 -12.41 2.83 -10.88
C LEU A 146 -13.26 1.58 -10.64
N GLU A 147 -14.28 1.36 -11.45
CA GLU A 147 -15.15 0.18 -11.34
C GLU A 147 -14.36 -1.13 -11.50
N ARG A 148 -13.48 -1.21 -12.50
CA ARG A 148 -12.63 -2.38 -12.69
C ARG A 148 -11.70 -2.62 -11.51
N LEU A 149 -11.13 -1.54 -10.94
CA LEU A 149 -10.28 -1.63 -9.76
C LEU A 149 -11.07 -2.16 -8.57
N ILE A 150 -12.25 -1.62 -8.30
CA ILE A 150 -13.09 -2.08 -7.19
C ILE A 150 -13.41 -3.56 -7.34
N ASN A 151 -13.76 -4.02 -8.54
CA ASN A 151 -14.04 -5.43 -8.78
C ASN A 151 -12.82 -6.32 -8.52
N ALA A 152 -11.65 -5.93 -9.02
CA ALA A 152 -10.43 -6.71 -8.83
C ALA A 152 -9.97 -6.73 -7.37
N TRP A 153 -10.20 -5.64 -6.64
CA TRP A 153 -9.79 -5.50 -5.24
C TRP A 153 -10.74 -6.17 -4.24
N GLN A 154 -11.87 -6.73 -4.70
CA GLN A 154 -12.80 -7.47 -3.80
C GLN A 154 -12.12 -8.60 -3.02
N VAL A 155 -11.03 -9.12 -3.53
CA VAL A 155 -10.29 -10.23 -2.89
C VAL A 155 -9.69 -9.88 -1.53
N ILE A 156 -9.55 -8.59 -1.21
CA ILE A 156 -9.03 -8.17 0.10
C ILE A 156 -10.10 -8.23 1.20
N LYS A 157 -11.33 -8.38 0.80
CA LYS A 157 -12.50 -8.36 1.69
C LYS A 157 -12.61 -9.59 2.61
#